data_4254774e50751a25f2c1787ef950d212
#
_entry.id   4254774e50751a25f2c1787ef950d212
#
_cell.length_a   1.000
_cell.length_b   1.000
_cell.length_c   1.000
_cell.angle_alpha   90.00
_cell.angle_beta   90.00
_cell.angle_gamma   90.00
#
_symmetry.space_group_name_H-M   'P 1'
#
loop_
_entity.id
_entity.type
_entity.pdbx_description
1 polymer ?
#
loop_
_entity_poly.entity_id
_entity_poly.type
_entity_poly.pdbx_seq_one_letter_code
_entity_poly.pdbx_strand_id
1 'polypeptide(L)'
;MALVIVGVYIGGIAAFHGKFLKNTDINGMDVSDMTVEEAEKLIREQAEDYQITLKERGNNSETIRAEEIGYHYVSNGEIENFQKSQPYALWFVSYFRPASYAFETAVQYDETLLKEKADSLKCFDKATAKAPEDAKMVFQESENKYVIKKEKQGAKLKQKKFWKLLTETISERDGLLDLEKESCYQTPKVTSDDKDLNQLVENLNHYVDIEITYCFGNQKEVLDGSVVKDWLTYDKKGKVLVKDGAISDYIASLADKYDTYDKPRKFKTSDGTYVTVEGGSYGWKIDQTAEAEELTKLMEEEPHMERTPIFAQKADSWENGDMGDTYVEVDLTKQHLWMYKEGKLIVESDFVSGTMTPARVTPPGIFRLYYKKSPAVLRST
;
A
#
# COMPACT_ATOMS: atom_id res chain seq x y z
N MET A 1 -8.54 -11.12 -92.70
CA MET A 1 -8.07 -11.39 -91.28
C MET A 1 -7.28 -10.21 -90.69
N ALA A 2 -6.26 -9.63 -91.37
CA ALA A 2 -5.47 -8.51 -90.88
C ALA A 2 -6.26 -7.24 -90.50
N LEU A 3 -7.22 -6.83 -91.35
CA LEU A 3 -8.12 -5.66 -91.15
C LEU A 3 -9.02 -5.81 -89.91
N VAL A 4 -9.46 -7.00 -89.56
CA VAL A 4 -10.27 -7.29 -88.35
C VAL A 4 -9.42 -7.21 -87.07
N ILE A 5 -8.19 -7.69 -87.09
CA ILE A 5 -7.24 -7.59 -85.96
C ILE A 5 -6.89 -6.15 -85.70
N VAL A 6 -6.60 -5.35 -86.72
CA VAL A 6 -6.36 -3.90 -86.62
C VAL A 6 -7.59 -3.16 -86.08
N GLY A 7 -8.76 -3.53 -86.53
CA GLY A 7 -10.04 -2.95 -86.06
C GLY A 7 -10.28 -3.24 -84.57
N VAL A 8 -10.05 -4.47 -84.11
CA VAL A 8 -10.21 -4.87 -82.72
C VAL A 8 -9.13 -4.16 -81.88
N TYR A 9 -7.86 -4.05 -82.36
CA TYR A 9 -6.79 -3.37 -81.62
C TYR A 9 -7.08 -1.88 -81.42
N ILE A 10 -7.48 -1.16 -82.48
CA ILE A 10 -7.85 0.27 -82.39
C ILE A 10 -9.11 0.44 -81.54
N GLY A 11 -10.08 -0.46 -81.69
CA GLY A 11 -11.33 -0.48 -80.88
C GLY A 11 -11.02 -0.63 -79.39
N GLY A 12 -10.05 -1.47 -79.03
CA GLY A 12 -9.60 -1.63 -77.66
C GLY A 12 -8.95 -0.37 -77.10
N ILE A 13 -8.08 0.27 -77.89
CA ILE A 13 -7.44 1.55 -77.42
C ILE A 13 -8.56 2.60 -77.21
N ALA A 14 -9.56 2.69 -78.11
CA ALA A 14 -10.67 3.63 -78.01
C ALA A 14 -11.56 3.29 -76.74
N ALA A 15 -11.80 2.03 -76.50
CA ALA A 15 -12.64 1.57 -75.38
C ALA A 15 -12.06 1.89 -74.00
N PHE A 16 -10.75 1.87 -73.90
CA PHE A 16 -10.02 2.17 -72.64
C PHE A 16 -9.59 3.65 -72.56
N HIS A 17 -9.82 4.45 -73.62
CA HIS A 17 -9.43 5.86 -73.56
C HIS A 17 -10.15 6.58 -72.42
N GLY A 18 -9.39 7.16 -71.49
CA GLY A 18 -9.92 7.85 -70.30
C GLY A 18 -10.38 6.92 -69.17
N LYS A 19 -10.12 5.61 -69.27
CA LYS A 19 -10.44 4.61 -68.26
C LYS A 19 -9.18 3.89 -67.78
N PHE A 20 -9.21 3.29 -66.60
CA PHE A 20 -8.19 2.36 -66.18
C PHE A 20 -8.24 1.06 -66.95
N LEU A 21 -7.08 0.50 -67.24
CA LEU A 21 -6.96 -0.82 -67.88
C LEU A 21 -7.48 -1.93 -66.98
N LYS A 22 -7.76 -3.10 -67.57
CA LYS A 22 -8.16 -4.29 -66.80
C LYS A 22 -7.11 -4.70 -65.78
N ASN A 23 -7.56 -5.33 -64.68
CA ASN A 23 -6.70 -5.77 -63.56
C ASN A 23 -5.86 -4.61 -62.98
N THR A 24 -6.41 -3.41 -62.94
CA THR A 24 -5.82 -2.26 -62.29
C THR A 24 -6.35 -2.12 -60.85
N ASP A 25 -5.47 -2.07 -59.92
CA ASP A 25 -5.76 -1.92 -58.50
C ASP A 25 -5.13 -0.65 -57.94
N ILE A 26 -5.89 0.10 -57.13
CA ILE A 26 -5.41 1.25 -56.38
C ILE A 26 -5.67 1.00 -54.91
N ASN A 27 -4.62 0.88 -54.11
CA ASN A 27 -4.69 0.65 -52.66
C ASN A 27 -5.58 -0.57 -52.28
N GLY A 28 -5.53 -1.66 -53.06
CA GLY A 28 -6.36 -2.85 -52.87
C GLY A 28 -7.78 -2.78 -53.43
N MET A 29 -8.15 -1.68 -54.11
CA MET A 29 -9.41 -1.49 -54.79
C MET A 29 -9.30 -1.72 -56.28
N ASP A 30 -10.15 -2.59 -56.83
CA ASP A 30 -10.22 -2.81 -58.27
C ASP A 30 -10.90 -1.60 -58.94
N VAL A 31 -10.14 -0.89 -59.74
CA VAL A 31 -10.60 0.27 -60.53
C VAL A 31 -10.64 -0.03 -62.03
N SER A 32 -10.59 -1.31 -62.40
CA SER A 32 -10.67 -1.76 -63.80
C SER A 32 -11.86 -1.19 -64.51
N ASP A 33 -11.68 -0.67 -65.76
CA ASP A 33 -12.72 -0.05 -66.59
C ASP A 33 -13.32 1.26 -66.06
N MET A 34 -12.91 1.73 -64.89
CA MET A 34 -13.41 2.98 -64.28
C MET A 34 -12.75 4.19 -64.95
N THR A 35 -13.46 5.28 -65.02
CA THR A 35 -12.89 6.61 -65.24
C THR A 35 -12.17 7.10 -63.98
N VAL A 36 -11.37 8.16 -64.07
CA VAL A 36 -10.75 8.80 -62.90
C VAL A 36 -11.81 9.24 -61.90
N GLU A 37 -12.90 9.80 -62.35
CA GLU A 37 -14.00 10.28 -61.52
C GLU A 37 -14.70 9.14 -60.77
N GLU A 38 -14.92 8.00 -61.43
CA GLU A 38 -15.49 6.80 -60.78
C GLU A 38 -14.54 6.20 -59.75
N ALA A 39 -13.25 6.15 -60.05
CA ALA A 39 -12.23 5.66 -59.09
C ALA A 39 -12.10 6.59 -57.89
N GLU A 40 -12.05 7.93 -58.10
CA GLU A 40 -12.06 8.89 -56.99
C GLU A 40 -13.32 8.82 -56.14
N LYS A 41 -14.47 8.58 -56.77
CA LYS A 41 -15.73 8.37 -56.04
C LYS A 41 -15.66 7.13 -55.14
N LEU A 42 -15.17 6.02 -55.66
CA LEU A 42 -14.99 4.78 -54.90
C LEU A 42 -14.06 4.98 -53.69
N ILE A 43 -12.94 5.69 -53.89
CA ILE A 43 -11.97 6.01 -52.82
C ILE A 43 -12.61 6.94 -51.77
N ARG A 44 -13.44 7.90 -52.22
CA ARG A 44 -14.16 8.81 -51.32
C ARG A 44 -15.17 8.05 -50.45
N GLU A 45 -15.99 7.18 -51.08
CA GLU A 45 -16.93 6.33 -50.35
C GLU A 45 -16.23 5.47 -49.31
N GLN A 46 -15.07 4.87 -49.64
CA GLN A 46 -14.28 4.11 -48.69
C GLN A 46 -13.70 4.97 -47.57
N ALA A 47 -13.31 6.22 -47.85
CA ALA A 47 -12.85 7.14 -46.83
C ALA A 47 -14.00 7.54 -45.86
N GLU A 48 -15.21 7.72 -46.36
CA GLU A 48 -16.39 8.01 -45.55
C GLU A 48 -16.80 6.84 -44.63
N ASP A 49 -16.56 5.60 -45.06
CA ASP A 49 -16.80 4.39 -44.27
C ASP A 49 -15.68 4.09 -43.23
N TYR A 50 -14.59 4.86 -43.25
CA TYR A 50 -13.49 4.64 -42.35
C TYR A 50 -13.91 4.84 -40.90
N GLN A 51 -13.45 3.92 -40.04
CA GLN A 51 -13.63 4.02 -38.60
C GLN A 51 -12.44 3.37 -37.85
N ILE A 52 -12.14 3.91 -36.69
CA ILE A 52 -11.17 3.34 -35.76
C ILE A 52 -11.91 2.78 -34.57
N THR A 53 -11.67 1.52 -34.25
CA THR A 53 -12.09 0.90 -33.01
C THR A 53 -10.96 1.00 -31.99
N LEU A 54 -11.21 1.71 -30.89
CA LEU A 54 -10.32 1.77 -29.72
C LEU A 54 -10.69 0.62 -28.81
N LYS A 55 -9.78 -0.33 -28.65
CA LYS A 55 -9.96 -1.43 -27.70
C LYS A 55 -9.35 -1.06 -26.36
N GLU A 56 -10.18 -1.01 -25.34
CA GLU A 56 -9.84 -0.53 -24.01
C GLU A 56 -9.63 -1.67 -23.02
N ARG A 57 -9.04 -1.31 -21.87
CA ARG A 57 -8.92 -2.22 -20.72
C ARG A 57 -10.28 -2.67 -20.23
N GLY A 58 -10.41 -3.96 -19.87
CA GLY A 58 -11.67 -4.52 -19.37
C GLY A 58 -12.67 -4.92 -20.45
N ASN A 59 -12.19 -5.20 -21.67
CA ASN A 59 -13.01 -5.58 -22.85
C ASN A 59 -14.01 -4.51 -23.29
N ASN A 60 -13.79 -3.27 -22.96
CA ASN A 60 -14.55 -2.15 -23.50
C ASN A 60 -13.99 -1.76 -24.86
N SER A 61 -14.82 -1.15 -25.69
CA SER A 61 -14.40 -0.56 -26.95
C SER A 61 -15.24 0.67 -27.29
N GLU A 62 -14.60 1.63 -27.93
CA GLU A 62 -15.24 2.81 -28.48
C GLU A 62 -14.82 3.00 -29.95
N THR A 63 -15.62 3.68 -30.71
CA THR A 63 -15.37 3.87 -32.15
C THR A 63 -15.33 5.36 -32.49
N ILE A 64 -14.35 5.74 -33.29
CA ILE A 64 -14.27 7.05 -33.93
C ILE A 64 -14.55 6.84 -35.40
N ARG A 65 -15.59 7.51 -35.95
CA ARG A 65 -15.97 7.41 -37.35
C ARG A 65 -15.42 8.57 -38.15
N ALA A 66 -15.24 8.36 -39.44
CA ALA A 66 -14.78 9.38 -40.41
C ALA A 66 -15.57 10.68 -40.29
N GLU A 67 -16.88 10.61 -40.24
CA GLU A 67 -17.80 11.78 -40.14
C GLU A 67 -17.56 12.62 -38.88
N GLU A 68 -17.18 11.97 -37.78
CA GLU A 68 -16.98 12.63 -36.48
C GLU A 68 -15.68 13.47 -36.40
N ILE A 69 -14.74 13.20 -37.30
CA ILE A 69 -13.43 13.87 -37.35
C ILE A 69 -13.18 14.58 -38.68
N GLY A 70 -14.21 14.68 -39.54
CA GLY A 70 -14.07 15.30 -40.84
C GLY A 70 -13.08 14.58 -41.76
N TYR A 71 -12.91 13.25 -41.59
CA TYR A 71 -11.99 12.45 -42.39
C TYR A 71 -12.54 12.26 -43.80
N HIS A 72 -11.81 12.71 -44.80
CA HIS A 72 -12.23 12.68 -46.20
C HIS A 72 -11.05 12.56 -47.14
N TYR A 73 -11.33 12.04 -48.35
CA TYR A 73 -10.36 11.99 -49.43
C TYR A 73 -10.23 13.37 -50.09
N VAL A 74 -8.98 13.77 -50.38
CA VAL A 74 -8.66 15.00 -51.15
C VAL A 74 -7.91 14.59 -52.41
N SER A 75 -8.46 14.90 -53.57
CA SER A 75 -7.77 14.64 -54.83
C SER A 75 -6.54 15.54 -54.96
N ASN A 76 -5.40 14.91 -55.22
CA ASN A 76 -4.11 15.59 -55.48
C ASN A 76 -3.63 15.41 -56.93
N GLY A 77 -4.48 14.81 -57.79
CA GLY A 77 -4.21 14.53 -59.21
C GLY A 77 -3.35 13.29 -59.46
N GLU A 78 -2.94 12.54 -58.43
CA GLU A 78 -2.10 11.33 -58.61
C GLU A 78 -2.86 10.23 -59.32
N ILE A 79 -4.17 10.05 -59.07
CA ILE A 79 -5.04 9.07 -59.70
C ILE A 79 -5.13 9.37 -61.21
N GLU A 80 -5.32 10.64 -61.58
CA GLU A 80 -5.34 11.07 -62.95
C GLU A 80 -3.98 10.85 -63.66
N ASN A 81 -2.88 11.19 -62.96
CA ASN A 81 -1.55 10.98 -63.48
C ASN A 81 -1.26 9.48 -63.69
N PHE A 82 -1.66 8.64 -62.74
CA PHE A 82 -1.50 7.19 -62.87
C PHE A 82 -2.31 6.67 -64.07
N GLN A 83 -3.56 7.06 -64.21
CA GLN A 83 -4.42 6.71 -65.35
C GLN A 83 -3.75 7.09 -66.67
N LYS A 84 -3.24 8.32 -66.77
CA LYS A 84 -2.54 8.81 -67.98
C LYS A 84 -1.22 8.06 -68.28
N SER A 85 -0.60 7.51 -67.30
CA SER A 85 0.66 6.75 -67.43
C SER A 85 0.47 5.33 -67.93
N GLN A 86 -0.73 4.82 -67.99
CA GLN A 86 -1.04 3.46 -68.42
C GLN A 86 -0.75 3.28 -69.92
N PRO A 87 -0.14 2.13 -70.30
CA PRO A 87 0.21 1.87 -71.70
C PRO A 87 -1.01 1.38 -72.49
N TYR A 88 -1.89 2.29 -72.91
CA TYR A 88 -3.14 1.97 -73.66
C TYR A 88 -2.90 1.21 -74.96
N ALA A 89 -1.77 1.36 -75.60
CA ALA A 89 -1.37 0.57 -76.75
C ALA A 89 -1.16 -0.92 -76.41
N LEU A 90 -0.96 -1.24 -75.14
CA LEU A 90 -0.79 -2.61 -74.62
C LEU A 90 -1.98 -3.08 -73.84
N TRP A 91 -3.19 -2.53 -74.07
CA TRP A 91 -4.42 -2.83 -73.30
C TRP A 91 -4.69 -4.33 -73.15
N PHE A 92 -4.38 -5.16 -74.16
CA PHE A 92 -4.60 -6.59 -74.11
C PHE A 92 -3.64 -7.30 -73.12
N VAL A 93 -2.51 -6.69 -72.76
CA VAL A 93 -1.54 -7.22 -71.77
C VAL A 93 -2.10 -7.12 -70.35
N SER A 94 -2.96 -6.14 -70.09
CA SER A 94 -3.56 -5.92 -68.77
C SER A 94 -4.45 -7.08 -68.31
N TYR A 95 -5.01 -7.86 -69.24
CA TYR A 95 -5.74 -9.06 -68.92
C TYR A 95 -4.91 -10.15 -68.27
N PHE A 96 -3.59 -10.11 -68.44
CA PHE A 96 -2.64 -11.13 -67.96
C PHE A 96 -1.66 -10.59 -66.94
N ARG A 97 -1.54 -9.26 -66.81
CA ARG A 97 -0.63 -8.59 -65.90
C ARG A 97 -1.37 -7.54 -65.12
N PRO A 98 -1.59 -7.79 -63.79
CA PRO A 98 -2.18 -6.78 -62.93
C PRO A 98 -1.25 -5.58 -62.77
N ALA A 99 -1.83 -4.40 -62.65
CA ALA A 99 -1.16 -3.15 -62.32
C ALA A 99 -1.70 -2.68 -60.97
N SER A 100 -0.87 -2.74 -59.93
CA SER A 100 -1.22 -2.21 -58.59
C SER A 100 -0.47 -0.94 -58.34
N TYR A 101 -1.13 0.03 -57.78
CA TYR A 101 -0.54 1.29 -57.38
C TYR A 101 -0.93 1.63 -55.94
N ALA A 102 0.06 1.91 -55.09
CA ALA A 102 -0.16 2.38 -53.73
C ALA A 102 0.12 3.88 -53.65
N PHE A 103 -0.88 4.66 -53.36
CA PHE A 103 -0.70 6.08 -53.06
C PHE A 103 -0.40 6.27 -51.58
N GLU A 104 0.53 7.17 -51.27
CA GLU A 104 0.53 7.86 -49.97
C GLU A 104 -0.71 8.78 -49.99
N THR A 105 -1.64 8.47 -49.17
CA THR A 105 -3.01 8.88 -49.35
C THR A 105 -3.23 10.36 -49.11
N ALA A 106 -3.88 10.98 -50.05
CA ALA A 106 -4.50 12.28 -49.91
C ALA A 106 -5.80 12.21 -49.08
N VAL A 107 -5.73 11.77 -47.82
CA VAL A 107 -6.80 11.94 -46.84
C VAL A 107 -6.47 13.08 -45.90
N GLN A 108 -7.47 13.82 -45.51
CA GLN A 108 -7.37 14.87 -44.49
C GLN A 108 -8.42 14.64 -43.43
N TYR A 109 -8.15 15.12 -42.23
CA TYR A 109 -9.08 15.16 -41.10
C TYR A 109 -8.92 16.47 -40.37
N ASP A 110 -9.92 16.85 -39.59
CA ASP A 110 -9.87 18.04 -38.75
C ASP A 110 -9.31 17.68 -37.37
N GLU A 111 -8.15 18.21 -37.05
CA GLU A 111 -7.49 17.98 -35.76
C GLU A 111 -8.32 18.48 -34.57
N THR A 112 -9.13 19.55 -34.78
CA THR A 112 -9.99 20.08 -33.72
C THR A 112 -11.15 19.12 -33.45
N LEU A 113 -11.81 18.63 -34.48
CA LEU A 113 -12.87 17.63 -34.34
C LEU A 113 -12.34 16.33 -33.77
N LEU A 114 -11.17 15.86 -34.22
CA LEU A 114 -10.52 14.69 -33.67
C LEU A 114 -10.27 14.85 -32.15
N LYS A 115 -9.82 16.03 -31.75
CA LYS A 115 -9.56 16.31 -30.33
C LYS A 115 -10.86 16.35 -29.52
N GLU A 116 -11.86 17.05 -30.00
CA GLU A 116 -13.19 17.10 -29.35
C GLU A 116 -13.79 15.71 -29.20
N LYS A 117 -13.71 14.90 -30.27
CA LYS A 117 -14.20 13.51 -30.25
C LYS A 117 -13.44 12.68 -29.25
N ALA A 118 -12.09 12.73 -29.24
CA ALA A 118 -11.27 11.97 -28.33
C ALA A 118 -11.49 12.39 -26.87
N ASP A 119 -11.63 13.68 -26.58
CA ASP A 119 -11.92 14.19 -25.23
C ASP A 119 -13.31 13.74 -24.73
N SER A 120 -14.22 13.39 -25.63
CA SER A 120 -15.57 12.87 -25.32
C SER A 120 -15.60 11.35 -25.03
N LEU A 121 -14.53 10.63 -25.29
CA LEU A 121 -14.44 9.19 -25.06
C LEU A 121 -14.49 8.84 -23.58
N LYS A 122 -15.11 7.71 -23.24
CA LYS A 122 -15.22 7.23 -21.85
C LYS A 122 -13.87 6.92 -21.21
N CYS A 123 -12.88 6.53 -22.02
CA CYS A 123 -11.52 6.30 -21.53
C CYS A 123 -10.84 7.57 -20.98
N PHE A 124 -11.38 8.76 -21.24
CA PHE A 124 -10.96 10.03 -20.63
C PHE A 124 -11.89 10.54 -19.53
N ASP A 125 -13.04 9.92 -19.31
CA ASP A 125 -13.94 10.32 -18.23
C ASP A 125 -13.26 10.09 -16.86
N LYS A 126 -13.31 11.10 -16.01
CA LYS A 126 -12.73 11.07 -14.64
C LYS A 126 -13.30 9.95 -13.76
N ALA A 127 -14.52 9.50 -14.03
CA ALA A 127 -15.14 8.42 -13.27
C ALA A 127 -14.52 7.04 -13.60
N THR A 128 -14.12 6.85 -14.85
CA THR A 128 -13.56 5.59 -15.38
C THR A 128 -12.04 5.62 -15.49
N ALA A 129 -11.44 6.74 -15.87
CA ALA A 129 -10.01 6.93 -16.06
C ALA A 129 -9.25 7.12 -14.71
N LYS A 130 -9.40 6.16 -13.80
CA LYS A 130 -8.69 6.20 -12.51
C LYS A 130 -7.20 5.96 -12.69
N ALA A 131 -6.39 6.72 -11.94
CA ALA A 131 -4.96 6.47 -11.87
C ALA A 131 -4.66 5.10 -11.23
N PRO A 132 -3.53 4.46 -11.57
CA PRO A 132 -3.07 3.28 -10.85
C PRO A 132 -2.75 3.63 -9.40
N GLU A 133 -2.93 2.66 -8.52
CA GLU A 133 -2.49 2.74 -7.12
C GLU A 133 -1.28 1.83 -6.95
N ASP A 134 -0.23 2.32 -6.31
CA ASP A 134 0.94 1.52 -5.98
C ASP A 134 0.61 0.49 -4.89
N ALA A 135 1.31 -0.63 -4.92
CA ALA A 135 1.31 -1.57 -3.80
C ALA A 135 1.86 -0.87 -2.56
N LYS A 136 1.33 -1.19 -1.39
CA LYS A 136 1.78 -0.62 -0.14
C LYS A 136 1.66 -1.60 1.01
N MET A 137 2.53 -1.44 1.98
CA MET A 137 2.40 -2.17 3.23
C MET A 137 1.27 -1.60 4.08
N VAL A 138 0.58 -2.47 4.79
CA VAL A 138 -0.45 -2.16 5.79
C VAL A 138 -0.30 -3.12 6.96
N PHE A 139 -0.54 -2.65 8.18
CA PHE A 139 -0.61 -3.53 9.34
C PHE A 139 -2.00 -4.15 9.42
N GLN A 140 -2.07 -5.46 9.58
CA GLN A 140 -3.30 -6.22 9.72
C GLN A 140 -3.52 -6.59 11.19
N GLU A 141 -4.36 -5.84 11.87
CA GLU A 141 -4.63 -5.98 13.32
C GLU A 141 -5.07 -7.40 13.72
N SER A 142 -5.85 -8.08 12.87
CA SER A 142 -6.33 -9.44 13.17
C SER A 142 -5.26 -10.51 13.19
N GLU A 143 -4.10 -10.24 12.59
CA GLU A 143 -2.98 -11.18 12.47
C GLU A 143 -1.68 -10.63 13.10
N ASN A 144 -1.75 -9.45 13.71
CA ASN A 144 -0.61 -8.74 14.30
C ASN A 144 0.60 -8.66 13.37
N LYS A 145 0.39 -8.45 12.06
CA LYS A 145 1.49 -8.42 11.09
C LYS A 145 1.30 -7.39 9.98
N TYR A 146 2.40 -7.01 9.34
CA TYR A 146 2.40 -6.23 8.11
C TYR A 146 2.15 -7.15 6.91
N VAL A 147 1.28 -6.71 6.00
CA VAL A 147 1.00 -7.38 4.73
C VAL A 147 1.07 -6.38 3.57
N ILE A 148 1.32 -6.88 2.37
CA ILE A 148 1.30 -6.05 1.17
C ILE A 148 -0.11 -6.01 0.62
N LYS A 149 -0.71 -4.83 0.63
CA LYS A 149 -1.90 -4.54 -0.16
C LYS A 149 -1.48 -4.34 -1.61
N LYS A 150 -1.97 -5.24 -2.49
CA LYS A 150 -1.63 -5.24 -3.91
C LYS A 150 -1.96 -3.92 -4.59
N GLU A 151 -1.16 -3.60 -5.58
CA GLU A 151 -1.39 -2.51 -6.50
C GLU A 151 -2.72 -2.65 -7.24
N LYS A 152 -3.24 -1.53 -7.73
CA LYS A 152 -4.37 -1.53 -8.66
C LYS A 152 -3.94 -0.95 -9.99
N GLN A 153 -4.21 -1.70 -11.04
CA GLN A 153 -4.02 -1.25 -12.41
C GLN A 153 -5.10 -0.22 -12.75
N GLY A 154 -4.76 1.05 -12.81
CA GLY A 154 -5.72 2.08 -13.19
C GLY A 154 -6.16 1.96 -14.66
N ALA A 155 -7.03 2.87 -15.09
CA ALA A 155 -7.44 3.04 -16.48
C ALA A 155 -7.03 4.40 -17.06
N LYS A 156 -6.16 5.13 -16.38
CA LYS A 156 -5.69 6.44 -16.84
C LYS A 156 -4.68 6.30 -17.96
N LEU A 157 -4.95 6.96 -19.08
CA LEU A 157 -4.09 6.94 -20.25
C LEU A 157 -2.85 7.83 -20.09
N LYS A 158 -1.77 7.47 -20.78
CA LYS A 158 -0.61 8.30 -21.07
C LYS A 158 -0.95 9.19 -22.25
N GLN A 159 -1.50 10.37 -22.03
CA GLN A 159 -2.05 11.24 -23.05
C GLN A 159 -1.15 11.43 -24.27
N LYS A 160 0.12 11.76 -24.08
CA LYS A 160 1.08 11.96 -25.19
C LYS A 160 1.22 10.71 -26.05
N LYS A 161 1.24 9.53 -25.43
CA LYS A 161 1.37 8.26 -26.15
C LYS A 161 0.08 7.93 -26.91
N PHE A 162 -1.06 8.12 -26.26
CA PHE A 162 -2.37 7.94 -26.91
C PHE A 162 -2.51 8.79 -28.17
N TRP A 163 -2.24 10.10 -28.07
CA TRP A 163 -2.32 11.01 -29.19
C TRP A 163 -1.40 10.61 -30.36
N LYS A 164 -0.16 10.26 -30.01
CA LYS A 164 0.78 9.80 -31.04
C LYS A 164 0.25 8.57 -31.77
N LEU A 165 -0.18 7.55 -31.04
CA LEU A 165 -0.69 6.32 -31.63
C LEU A 165 -2.00 6.52 -32.38
N LEU A 166 -2.92 7.35 -31.89
CA LEU A 166 -4.15 7.66 -32.59
C LEU A 166 -3.89 8.32 -33.94
N THR A 167 -3.01 9.31 -33.99
CA THR A 167 -2.65 9.99 -35.24
C THR A 167 -1.89 9.07 -36.20
N GLU A 168 -1.01 8.19 -35.70
CA GLU A 168 -0.32 7.18 -36.51
C GLU A 168 -1.34 6.18 -37.10
N THR A 169 -2.28 5.64 -36.29
CA THR A 169 -3.33 4.72 -36.71
C THR A 169 -4.20 5.33 -37.80
N ILE A 170 -4.57 6.64 -37.69
CA ILE A 170 -5.32 7.36 -38.73
C ILE A 170 -4.51 7.47 -40.01
N SER A 171 -3.22 7.83 -39.90
CA SER A 171 -2.35 8.01 -41.07
C SER A 171 -2.09 6.70 -41.81
N GLU A 172 -1.97 5.59 -41.07
CA GLU A 172 -1.77 4.25 -41.59
C GLU A 172 -3.09 3.59 -42.10
N ARG A 173 -4.23 4.25 -41.83
CA ARG A 173 -5.59 3.74 -42.12
C ARG A 173 -5.89 2.42 -41.40
N ASP A 174 -5.29 2.19 -40.27
CA ASP A 174 -5.61 1.03 -39.45
C ASP A 174 -6.97 1.26 -38.76
N GLY A 175 -7.82 0.25 -38.77
CA GLY A 175 -9.15 0.31 -38.17
C GLY A 175 -9.17 -0.08 -36.68
N LEU A 176 -8.01 -0.39 -36.07
CA LEU A 176 -7.95 -0.90 -34.70
C LEU A 176 -6.76 -0.31 -33.94
N LEU A 177 -7.03 0.28 -32.77
CA LEU A 177 -6.01 0.67 -31.80
C LEU A 177 -6.27 -0.03 -30.46
N ASP A 178 -5.48 -1.04 -30.14
CA ASP A 178 -5.53 -1.77 -28.86
C ASP A 178 -4.67 -1.03 -27.81
N LEU A 179 -5.32 -0.26 -26.94
CA LEU A 179 -4.67 0.59 -25.94
C LEU A 179 -3.88 -0.21 -24.88
N GLU A 180 -4.29 -1.45 -24.60
CA GLU A 180 -3.57 -2.33 -23.66
C GLU A 180 -2.30 -2.87 -24.32
N LYS A 181 -2.43 -3.45 -25.52
CA LYS A 181 -1.31 -3.99 -26.30
C LYS A 181 -0.23 -2.94 -26.54
N GLU A 182 -0.67 -1.74 -26.84
CA GLU A 182 0.21 -0.59 -27.07
C GLU A 182 0.73 0.05 -25.76
N SER A 183 0.40 -0.50 -24.60
CA SER A 183 0.84 0.03 -23.29
C SER A 183 0.51 1.51 -23.09
N CYS A 184 -0.68 1.92 -23.50
CA CYS A 184 -1.16 3.30 -23.39
C CYS A 184 -1.55 3.70 -21.97
N TYR A 185 -1.76 2.77 -21.07
CA TYR A 185 -2.16 3.06 -19.70
C TYR A 185 -0.97 3.38 -18.79
N GLN A 186 -1.23 4.23 -17.80
CA GLN A 186 -0.30 4.40 -16.69
C GLN A 186 -0.24 3.12 -15.88
N THR A 187 0.92 2.78 -15.36
CA THR A 187 1.15 1.58 -14.53
C THR A 187 1.56 1.99 -13.13
N PRO A 188 1.26 1.19 -12.11
CA PRO A 188 1.83 1.36 -10.78
C PRO A 188 3.36 1.45 -10.84
N LYS A 189 3.94 2.26 -9.96
CA LYS A 189 5.40 2.38 -9.83
C LYS A 189 5.97 1.29 -8.92
N VAL A 190 5.20 0.90 -7.91
CA VAL A 190 5.52 -0.15 -6.96
C VAL A 190 4.47 -1.24 -7.10
N THR A 191 4.91 -2.47 -7.31
CA THR A 191 4.04 -3.65 -7.41
C THR A 191 4.22 -4.55 -6.19
N SER A 192 3.31 -5.50 -6.00
CA SER A 192 3.42 -6.49 -4.92
C SER A 192 4.65 -7.39 -5.01
N ASP A 193 5.29 -7.45 -6.19
CA ASP A 193 6.54 -8.20 -6.42
C ASP A 193 7.80 -7.33 -6.23
N ASP A 194 7.64 -6.08 -5.81
CA ASP A 194 8.76 -5.17 -5.56
C ASP A 194 9.62 -5.71 -4.41
N LYS A 195 10.91 -5.88 -4.67
CA LYS A 195 11.84 -6.52 -3.74
C LYS A 195 12.07 -5.68 -2.49
N ASP A 196 12.16 -4.36 -2.64
CA ASP A 196 12.43 -3.47 -1.51
C ASP A 196 11.21 -3.41 -0.59
N LEU A 197 10.00 -3.39 -1.16
CA LEU A 197 8.76 -3.45 -0.39
C LEU A 197 8.61 -4.79 0.35
N ASN A 198 8.90 -5.91 -0.30
CA ASN A 198 8.82 -7.24 0.32
C ASN A 198 9.84 -7.37 1.44
N GLN A 199 11.10 -6.93 1.24
CA GLN A 199 12.12 -6.97 2.27
C GLN A 199 11.78 -6.06 3.46
N LEU A 200 11.19 -4.88 3.21
CA LEU A 200 10.74 -4.00 4.28
C LEU A 200 9.64 -4.66 5.12
N VAL A 201 8.67 -5.30 4.47
CA VAL A 201 7.59 -6.03 5.18
C VAL A 201 8.14 -7.18 6.00
N GLU A 202 9.09 -7.95 5.47
CA GLU A 202 9.77 -9.02 6.20
C GLU A 202 10.53 -8.47 7.42
N ASN A 203 11.31 -7.42 7.24
CA ASN A 203 12.03 -6.76 8.32
C ASN A 203 11.11 -6.22 9.43
N LEU A 204 9.98 -5.62 9.06
CA LEU A 204 9.00 -5.11 10.03
C LEU A 204 8.31 -6.27 10.76
N ASN A 205 7.99 -7.35 10.05
CA ASN A 205 7.36 -8.52 10.63
C ASN A 205 8.26 -9.21 11.64
N HIS A 206 9.57 -9.21 11.44
CA HIS A 206 10.53 -9.69 12.45
C HIS A 206 10.34 -8.99 13.81
N TYR A 207 10.09 -7.68 13.84
CA TYR A 207 9.89 -6.93 15.08
C TYR A 207 8.49 -7.06 15.68
N VAL A 208 7.47 -7.28 14.88
CA VAL A 208 6.09 -7.41 15.39
C VAL A 208 5.67 -8.84 15.67
N ASP A 209 6.50 -9.82 15.29
CA ASP A 209 6.31 -11.23 15.68
C ASP A 209 6.87 -11.45 17.11
N ILE A 210 6.28 -10.75 18.06
CA ILE A 210 6.63 -10.79 19.48
C ILE A 210 5.33 -10.94 20.29
N GLU A 211 5.35 -11.82 21.28
CA GLU A 211 4.29 -11.96 22.28
C GLU A 211 4.91 -12.20 23.65
N ILE A 212 5.04 -11.14 24.46
CA ILE A 212 5.51 -11.23 25.83
C ILE A 212 4.33 -10.97 26.75
N THR A 213 3.96 -11.98 27.55
CA THR A 213 3.00 -11.82 28.62
C THR A 213 3.73 -11.50 29.92
N TYR A 214 3.69 -10.25 30.34
CA TYR A 214 4.19 -9.82 31.64
C TYR A 214 3.23 -10.25 32.76
N CYS A 215 3.78 -10.89 33.78
CA CYS A 215 3.02 -11.41 34.93
C CYS A 215 3.29 -10.57 36.18
N PHE A 216 2.21 -10.08 36.80
CA PHE A 216 2.19 -9.30 38.04
C PHE A 216 1.22 -9.97 39.05
N GLY A 217 1.67 -11.09 39.61
CA GLY A 217 0.77 -11.96 40.41
C GLY A 217 -0.33 -12.55 39.51
N ASN A 218 -1.60 -12.23 39.83
CA ASN A 218 -2.74 -12.69 39.06
C ASN A 218 -3.10 -11.77 37.88
N GLN A 219 -2.39 -10.64 37.72
CA GLN A 219 -2.60 -9.72 36.62
C GLN A 219 -1.59 -9.99 35.50
N LYS A 220 -2.01 -9.81 34.27
CA LYS A 220 -1.19 -10.01 33.07
C LYS A 220 -1.30 -8.82 32.16
N GLU A 221 -0.20 -8.50 31.48
CA GLU A 221 -0.13 -7.49 30.43
C GLU A 221 0.56 -8.10 29.22
N VAL A 222 -0.05 -7.99 28.05
CA VAL A 222 0.49 -8.55 26.81
C VAL A 222 1.14 -7.46 25.98
N LEU A 223 2.39 -7.66 25.64
CA LEU A 223 3.10 -6.89 24.64
C LEU A 223 3.16 -7.72 23.37
N ASP A 224 2.50 -7.24 22.31
CA ASP A 224 2.48 -7.89 21.01
C ASP A 224 2.69 -6.88 19.85
N GLY A 225 2.62 -7.37 18.63
CA GLY A 225 2.77 -6.56 17.43
C GLY A 225 1.82 -5.38 17.32
N SER A 226 0.65 -5.44 17.96
CA SER A 226 -0.31 -4.33 17.93
C SER A 226 0.20 -3.09 18.70
N VAL A 227 1.05 -3.31 19.70
CA VAL A 227 1.74 -2.26 20.46
C VAL A 227 3.05 -1.88 19.77
N VAL A 228 3.85 -2.88 19.40
CA VAL A 228 5.22 -2.69 18.86
C VAL A 228 5.19 -1.97 17.50
N LYS A 229 4.17 -2.17 16.65
CA LYS A 229 4.04 -1.46 15.37
C LYS A 229 4.19 0.07 15.48
N ASP A 230 3.71 0.65 16.58
CA ASP A 230 3.74 2.09 16.79
C ASP A 230 5.12 2.61 17.21
N TRP A 231 6.01 1.70 17.63
CA TRP A 231 7.40 2.00 17.98
C TRP A 231 8.32 2.01 16.76
N LEU A 232 7.91 1.36 15.66
CA LEU A 232 8.77 1.16 14.50
C LEU A 232 8.80 2.36 13.58
N THR A 233 9.97 2.57 12.98
CA THR A 233 10.20 3.45 11.84
C THR A 233 11.24 2.77 10.92
N TYR A 234 11.47 3.32 9.74
CA TYR A 234 12.48 2.79 8.83
C TYR A 234 13.17 3.91 8.05
N ASP A 235 14.39 3.66 7.68
CA ASP A 235 15.17 4.57 6.86
C ASP A 235 14.88 4.40 5.35
N LYS A 236 15.51 5.22 4.51
CA LYS A 236 15.36 5.16 3.04
C LYS A 236 15.86 3.86 2.40
N LYS A 237 16.61 3.05 3.14
CA LYS A 237 17.12 1.74 2.70
C LYS A 237 16.27 0.57 3.21
N GLY A 238 15.15 0.87 3.88
CA GLY A 238 14.27 -0.15 4.47
C GLY A 238 14.81 -0.77 5.76
N LYS A 239 15.86 -0.19 6.38
CA LYS A 239 16.32 -0.64 7.70
C LYS A 239 15.33 -0.18 8.75
N VAL A 240 14.74 -1.13 9.47
CA VAL A 240 13.83 -0.86 10.58
C VAL A 240 14.60 -0.36 11.80
N LEU A 241 14.02 0.60 12.49
CA LEU A 241 14.55 1.25 13.69
C LEU A 241 13.43 1.36 14.72
N VAL A 242 13.75 1.12 15.96
CA VAL A 242 12.86 1.43 17.10
C VAL A 242 12.99 2.90 17.44
N LYS A 243 11.89 3.62 17.58
CA LYS A 243 11.88 5.05 17.98
C LYS A 243 12.50 5.24 19.33
N ASP A 244 13.31 6.28 19.46
CA ASP A 244 13.92 6.64 20.74
C ASP A 244 12.84 6.82 21.82
N GLY A 245 13.06 6.22 22.99
CA GLY A 245 12.17 6.31 24.13
C GLY A 245 10.99 5.33 24.14
N ALA A 246 10.61 4.73 23.01
CA ALA A 246 9.39 3.90 22.92
C ALA A 246 9.38 2.74 23.94
N ILE A 247 10.50 2.02 24.05
CA ILE A 247 10.65 0.94 25.03
C ILE A 247 10.61 1.48 26.45
N SER A 248 11.38 2.56 26.74
CA SER A 248 11.42 3.16 28.07
C SER A 248 10.06 3.68 28.51
N ASP A 249 9.31 4.30 27.61
CA ASP A 249 7.95 4.81 27.88
C ASP A 249 6.98 3.67 28.19
N TYR A 250 7.09 2.56 27.47
CA TYR A 250 6.28 1.38 27.75
C TYR A 250 6.61 0.79 29.14
N ILE A 251 7.90 0.61 29.47
CA ILE A 251 8.32 0.10 30.79
C ILE A 251 7.91 1.07 31.90
N ALA A 252 7.99 2.38 31.67
CA ALA A 252 7.51 3.36 32.63
C ALA A 252 5.98 3.24 32.84
N SER A 253 5.22 2.95 31.80
CA SER A 253 3.78 2.70 31.91
C SER A 253 3.45 1.46 32.73
N LEU A 254 4.25 0.38 32.58
CA LEU A 254 4.13 -0.81 33.43
C LEU A 254 4.46 -0.48 34.88
N ALA A 255 5.52 0.27 35.13
CA ALA A 255 5.90 0.69 36.48
C ALA A 255 4.83 1.58 37.13
N ASP A 256 4.27 2.52 36.37
CA ASP A 256 3.17 3.35 36.87
C ASP A 256 1.94 2.55 37.26
N LYS A 257 1.63 1.51 36.50
CA LYS A 257 0.46 0.66 36.71
C LYS A 257 0.67 -0.39 37.82
N TYR A 258 1.85 -0.98 37.88
CA TYR A 258 2.09 -2.20 38.69
C TYR A 258 3.06 -2.00 39.87
N ASP A 259 3.87 -0.95 39.89
CA ASP A 259 4.71 -0.67 41.06
C ASP A 259 3.83 -0.29 42.25
N THR A 260 4.17 -0.85 43.39
CA THR A 260 3.52 -0.60 44.68
C THR A 260 4.42 0.11 45.67
N TYR A 261 5.74 0.16 45.40
CA TYR A 261 6.71 0.90 46.19
C TYR A 261 6.26 2.38 46.30
N ASP A 262 6.26 2.88 47.57
CA ASP A 262 5.88 4.26 47.90
C ASP A 262 4.47 4.66 47.51
N LYS A 263 3.57 3.70 47.22
CA LYS A 263 2.15 3.96 46.93
C LYS A 263 1.27 3.70 48.16
N PRO A 264 0.20 4.50 48.40
CA PRO A 264 -0.77 4.27 49.46
C PRO A 264 -1.45 2.90 49.35
N ARG A 265 -1.63 2.19 50.47
CA ARG A 265 -2.31 0.89 50.50
C ARG A 265 -3.42 0.86 51.51
N LYS A 266 -4.54 0.26 51.15
CA LYS A 266 -5.58 -0.09 52.11
C LYS A 266 -5.13 -1.32 52.92
N PHE A 267 -5.11 -1.18 54.22
CA PHE A 267 -4.74 -2.23 55.16
C PHE A 267 -5.89 -2.48 56.13
N LYS A 268 -6.24 -3.73 56.35
CA LYS A 268 -7.21 -4.13 57.34
C LYS A 268 -6.48 -4.40 58.64
N THR A 269 -6.67 -3.54 59.60
CA THR A 269 -6.02 -3.65 60.91
C THR A 269 -6.51 -4.86 61.73
N SER A 270 -5.78 -5.26 62.76
CA SER A 270 -6.10 -6.35 63.68
C SER A 270 -7.41 -6.15 64.42
N ASP A 271 -7.87 -4.89 64.59
CA ASP A 271 -9.19 -4.58 65.15
C ASP A 271 -10.35 -4.60 64.16
N GLY A 272 -10.04 -4.94 62.85
CA GLY A 272 -11.02 -5.09 61.78
C GLY A 272 -11.37 -3.82 61.02
N THR A 273 -10.76 -2.68 61.38
CA THR A 273 -10.95 -1.41 60.63
C THR A 273 -10.04 -1.35 59.40
N TYR A 274 -10.38 -0.49 58.41
CA TYR A 274 -9.53 -0.27 57.27
C TYR A 274 -8.86 1.09 57.38
N VAL A 275 -7.57 1.10 57.23
CA VAL A 275 -6.73 2.33 57.18
C VAL A 275 -5.98 2.42 55.86
N THR A 276 -5.67 3.62 55.45
CA THR A 276 -4.71 3.85 54.35
C THR A 276 -3.35 4.07 54.94
N VAL A 277 -2.37 3.19 54.61
CA VAL A 277 -0.98 3.34 55.04
C VAL A 277 -0.20 3.94 53.87
N GLU A 278 0.46 5.06 54.14
CA GLU A 278 1.28 5.80 53.18
C GLU A 278 2.76 5.84 53.61
N GLY A 279 3.63 5.86 52.60
CA GLY A 279 5.08 5.94 52.82
C GLY A 279 5.72 4.61 53.22
N GLY A 280 6.98 4.70 53.54
CA GLY A 280 7.82 3.54 53.82
C GLY A 280 8.75 3.17 52.67
N SER A 281 9.38 2.01 52.74
CA SER A 281 10.37 1.57 51.77
C SER A 281 10.09 0.14 51.26
N TYR A 282 8.83 -0.29 51.28
CA TYR A 282 8.40 -1.63 50.89
C TYR A 282 7.50 -1.61 49.67
N GLY A 283 7.56 -2.65 48.86
CA GLY A 283 6.67 -2.84 47.71
C GLY A 283 7.42 -3.36 46.50
N TRP A 284 6.68 -3.64 45.46
CA TRP A 284 7.19 -3.97 44.12
C TRP A 284 7.68 -2.72 43.43
N LYS A 285 8.89 -2.79 42.83
CA LYS A 285 9.47 -1.72 42.04
C LYS A 285 10.20 -2.30 40.84
N ILE A 286 9.78 -2.00 39.66
CA ILE A 286 10.43 -2.41 38.39
C ILE A 286 11.78 -1.68 38.29
N ASP A 287 12.84 -2.41 37.92
CA ASP A 287 14.06 -1.81 37.41
C ASP A 287 13.90 -1.40 35.98
N GLN A 288 13.40 -0.18 35.77
CA GLN A 288 13.03 0.31 34.44
C GLN A 288 14.22 0.30 33.47
N THR A 289 15.43 0.54 33.94
CA THR A 289 16.62 0.56 33.10
C THR A 289 16.98 -0.86 32.66
N ALA A 290 17.11 -1.78 33.62
CA ALA A 290 17.45 -3.16 33.31
C ALA A 290 16.38 -3.87 32.49
N GLU A 291 15.10 -3.58 32.73
CA GLU A 291 14.00 -4.14 31.95
C GLU A 291 13.96 -3.61 30.53
N ALA A 292 14.24 -2.31 30.33
CA ALA A 292 14.30 -1.73 28.98
C ALA A 292 15.48 -2.30 28.17
N GLU A 293 16.65 -2.52 28.82
CA GLU A 293 17.78 -3.17 28.17
C GLU A 293 17.47 -4.63 27.80
N GLU A 294 16.79 -5.35 28.67
CA GLU A 294 16.40 -6.74 28.41
C GLU A 294 15.34 -6.82 27.30
N LEU A 295 14.31 -5.97 27.34
CA LEU A 295 13.30 -5.94 26.28
C LEU A 295 13.91 -5.58 24.92
N THR A 296 14.89 -4.68 24.88
CA THR A 296 15.62 -4.35 23.65
C THR A 296 16.30 -5.59 23.03
N LYS A 297 16.90 -6.46 23.85
CA LYS A 297 17.50 -7.71 23.38
C LYS A 297 16.44 -8.70 22.91
N LEU A 298 15.37 -8.86 23.70
CA LEU A 298 14.28 -9.76 23.37
C LEU A 298 13.60 -9.41 22.05
N MET A 299 13.49 -8.14 21.70
CA MET A 299 12.90 -7.72 20.42
C MET A 299 13.69 -8.20 19.19
N GLU A 300 14.94 -8.59 19.35
CA GLU A 300 15.76 -9.16 18.27
C GLU A 300 15.59 -10.69 18.15
N GLU A 301 14.92 -11.34 19.11
CA GLU A 301 14.80 -12.79 19.25
C GLU A 301 13.40 -13.34 18.95
N GLU A 302 12.43 -12.47 18.60
CA GLU A 302 11.01 -12.82 18.32
C GLU A 302 10.38 -13.70 19.44
N PRO A 303 10.41 -13.30 20.72
CA PRO A 303 10.01 -14.19 21.78
C PRO A 303 8.49 -14.33 21.92
N HIS A 304 8.05 -15.57 22.15
CA HIS A 304 6.70 -15.89 22.59
C HIS A 304 6.81 -16.49 23.99
N MET A 305 6.61 -15.67 25.03
CA MET A 305 6.89 -16.11 26.41
C MET A 305 6.03 -15.42 27.47
N GLU A 306 5.87 -16.10 28.59
CA GLU A 306 5.44 -15.47 29.83
C GLU A 306 6.65 -15.18 30.73
N ARG A 307 6.70 -13.98 31.30
CA ARG A 307 7.76 -13.59 32.22
C ARG A 307 7.29 -12.55 33.23
N THR A 308 8.07 -12.41 34.30
CA THR A 308 7.98 -11.25 35.20
C THR A 308 9.03 -10.23 34.79
N PRO A 309 8.80 -8.92 34.98
CA PRO A 309 9.80 -7.92 34.73
C PRO A 309 11.00 -8.05 35.74
N ILE A 310 12.09 -7.42 35.39
CA ILE A 310 13.22 -7.27 36.30
C ILE A 310 12.83 -6.25 37.37
N PHE A 311 12.91 -6.64 38.62
CA PHE A 311 12.56 -5.77 39.74
C PHE A 311 13.80 -5.25 40.46
N ALA A 312 13.87 -3.93 40.66
CA ALA A 312 14.82 -3.31 41.58
C ALA A 312 14.50 -3.66 43.03
N GLN A 313 13.23 -3.87 43.34
CA GLN A 313 12.77 -4.34 44.64
C GLN A 313 11.56 -5.26 44.50
N LYS A 314 11.55 -6.35 45.26
CA LYS A 314 10.44 -7.30 45.33
C LYS A 314 9.75 -7.21 46.69
N ALA A 315 8.43 -7.30 46.69
CA ALA A 315 7.62 -7.58 47.87
C ALA A 315 7.52 -9.09 48.12
N ASP A 316 6.98 -9.51 49.26
CA ASP A 316 6.85 -10.92 49.59
C ASP A 316 5.62 -11.57 48.90
N SER A 317 4.63 -10.78 48.55
CA SER A 317 3.40 -11.25 47.92
C SER A 317 2.82 -10.20 46.98
N TRP A 318 1.87 -10.59 46.11
CA TRP A 318 0.96 -9.70 45.40
C TRP A 318 -0.39 -9.55 46.12
N GLU A 319 -0.57 -10.28 47.23
CA GLU A 319 -1.83 -10.31 48.00
C GLU A 319 -1.67 -9.50 49.28
N ASN A 320 -2.77 -9.17 49.92
CA ASN A 320 -2.85 -8.44 51.20
C ASN A 320 -1.96 -7.17 51.22
N GLY A 321 -2.09 -6.32 50.17
CA GLY A 321 -1.32 -5.08 50.05
C GLY A 321 0.19 -5.32 49.96
N ASP A 322 0.62 -6.39 49.28
CA ASP A 322 1.99 -6.89 49.09
C ASP A 322 2.65 -7.55 50.32
N MET A 323 2.05 -7.49 51.49
CA MET A 323 2.65 -7.96 52.72
C MET A 323 2.50 -9.47 52.90
N GLY A 324 1.58 -10.10 52.20
CA GLY A 324 1.23 -11.51 52.44
C GLY A 324 0.66 -11.71 53.83
N ASP A 325 0.89 -12.91 54.38
CA ASP A 325 0.33 -13.34 55.65
C ASP A 325 1.33 -13.34 56.84
N THR A 326 2.54 -12.82 56.60
CA THR A 326 3.60 -12.76 57.64
C THR A 326 4.08 -11.33 57.78
N TYR A 327 3.60 -10.63 58.78
CA TYR A 327 3.92 -9.22 59.02
C TYR A 327 3.83 -8.83 60.49
N VAL A 328 4.32 -7.65 60.82
CA VAL A 328 4.13 -6.99 62.10
C VAL A 328 3.32 -5.73 61.90
N GLU A 329 2.16 -5.67 62.50
CA GLU A 329 1.32 -4.46 62.58
C GLU A 329 1.75 -3.67 63.85
N VAL A 330 1.93 -2.37 63.69
CA VAL A 330 2.33 -1.46 64.76
C VAL A 330 1.36 -0.29 64.79
N ASP A 331 0.49 -0.25 65.76
CA ASP A 331 -0.44 0.88 65.99
C ASP A 331 0.24 1.93 66.86
N LEU A 332 0.70 2.99 66.25
CA LEU A 332 1.39 4.10 66.93
C LEU A 332 0.45 4.92 67.86
N THR A 333 -0.86 4.86 67.62
CA THR A 333 -1.85 5.55 68.42
C THR A 333 -2.17 4.77 69.66
N LYS A 334 -2.38 3.46 69.52
CA LYS A 334 -2.67 2.56 70.66
C LYS A 334 -1.43 2.12 71.40
N GLN A 335 -0.24 2.38 70.81
CA GLN A 335 1.04 1.88 71.35
C GLN A 335 1.04 0.35 71.54
N HIS A 336 0.48 -0.36 70.51
CA HIS A 336 0.32 -1.81 70.53
C HIS A 336 0.80 -2.41 69.21
N LEU A 337 1.39 -3.60 69.27
CA LEU A 337 1.85 -4.37 68.12
C LEU A 337 1.25 -5.77 68.06
N TRP A 338 1.03 -6.26 66.85
CA TRP A 338 0.65 -7.63 66.55
C TRP A 338 1.61 -8.23 65.54
N MET A 339 2.10 -9.44 65.80
CA MET A 339 2.94 -10.18 64.87
C MET A 339 2.19 -11.38 64.32
N TYR A 340 2.03 -11.42 63.00
CA TYR A 340 1.42 -12.54 62.30
C TYR A 340 2.49 -13.36 61.58
N LYS A 341 2.32 -14.68 61.56
CA LYS A 341 3.07 -15.63 60.76
C LYS A 341 2.11 -16.59 60.10
N GLU A 342 2.17 -16.67 58.76
CA GLU A 342 1.24 -17.51 57.99
C GLU A 342 -0.25 -17.28 58.36
N GLY A 343 -0.63 -16.02 58.54
CA GLY A 343 -1.97 -15.59 58.91
C GLY A 343 -2.36 -15.85 60.40
N LYS A 344 -1.48 -16.41 61.21
CA LYS A 344 -1.73 -16.70 62.62
C LYS A 344 -1.07 -15.67 63.52
N LEU A 345 -1.79 -15.12 64.47
CA LEU A 345 -1.24 -14.28 65.53
C LEU A 345 -0.28 -15.07 66.39
N ILE A 346 1.00 -14.64 66.44
CA ILE A 346 2.04 -15.33 67.22
C ILE A 346 2.39 -14.55 68.47
N VAL A 347 2.44 -13.21 68.38
CA VAL A 347 2.78 -12.34 69.48
C VAL A 347 1.98 -11.06 69.41
N GLU A 348 1.50 -10.58 70.56
CA GLU A 348 1.01 -9.21 70.69
C GLU A 348 1.63 -8.61 71.97
N SER A 349 1.87 -7.29 71.97
CA SER A 349 2.49 -6.62 73.11
C SER A 349 2.27 -5.11 73.01
N ASP A 350 2.15 -4.50 74.19
CA ASP A 350 2.30 -3.04 74.28
C ASP A 350 3.74 -2.66 74.04
N PHE A 351 3.96 -1.48 73.51
CA PHE A 351 5.29 -0.86 73.28
C PHE A 351 5.22 0.65 73.48
N VAL A 352 6.36 1.30 73.48
CA VAL A 352 6.46 2.77 73.45
C VAL A 352 7.17 3.22 72.20
N SER A 353 6.49 4.00 71.40
CA SER A 353 7.08 4.60 70.18
C SER A 353 8.03 5.77 70.48
N GLY A 354 8.75 6.21 69.48
CA GLY A 354 9.67 7.35 69.60
C GLY A 354 8.90 8.63 69.98
N THR A 355 9.56 9.54 70.69
CA THR A 355 9.00 10.83 71.06
C THR A 355 8.64 11.63 69.82
N MET A 356 7.52 12.35 69.88
CA MET A 356 6.97 13.14 68.76
C MET A 356 7.81 14.42 68.46
N THR A 357 9.12 14.18 68.19
CA THR A 357 10.04 15.22 67.69
C THR A 357 10.62 14.77 66.35
N PRO A 358 11.00 15.71 65.48
CA PRO A 358 11.51 15.34 64.14
C PRO A 358 12.66 14.34 64.12
N ALA A 359 13.47 14.33 65.17
CA ALA A 359 14.64 13.45 65.28
C ALA A 359 14.33 12.08 65.86
N ARG A 360 13.15 11.88 66.49
CA ARG A 360 12.83 10.66 67.26
C ARG A 360 11.47 10.06 66.96
N VAL A 361 10.66 10.71 66.15
CA VAL A 361 9.32 10.19 65.76
C VAL A 361 9.47 8.88 65.03
N THR A 362 8.71 7.87 65.42
CA THR A 362 8.61 6.63 64.64
C THR A 362 7.83 6.94 63.35
N PRO A 363 8.46 6.79 62.19
CA PRO A 363 7.80 7.11 60.92
C PRO A 363 6.68 6.11 60.63
N PRO A 364 5.51 6.58 60.19
CA PRO A 364 4.49 5.70 59.65
C PRO A 364 4.90 5.15 58.25
N GLY A 365 4.32 4.05 57.84
CA GLY A 365 4.58 3.46 56.51
C GLY A 365 4.76 1.95 56.55
N ILE A 366 5.09 1.40 55.43
CA ILE A 366 5.35 -0.03 55.26
C ILE A 366 6.84 -0.23 55.03
N PHE A 367 7.44 -1.06 55.83
CA PHE A 367 8.90 -1.26 55.87
C PHE A 367 9.25 -2.73 55.78
N ARG A 368 10.37 -3.04 55.16
CA ARG A 368 10.97 -4.39 55.20
C ARG A 368 11.74 -4.60 56.48
N LEU A 369 11.68 -5.82 57.04
CA LEU A 369 12.55 -6.20 58.14
C LEU A 369 13.98 -6.35 57.64
N TYR A 370 14.88 -5.44 58.04
CA TYR A 370 16.26 -5.43 57.58
C TYR A 370 17.16 -6.46 58.27
N TYR A 371 17.00 -6.63 59.59
CA TYR A 371 17.76 -7.60 60.33
C TYR A 371 17.13 -7.96 61.67
N LYS A 372 17.54 -9.07 62.22
CA LYS A 372 17.19 -9.53 63.59
C LYS A 372 18.45 -9.60 64.41
N LYS A 373 18.42 -9.13 65.68
CA LYS A 373 19.57 -9.18 66.62
C LYS A 373 19.09 -9.56 67.97
N SER A 374 19.73 -10.62 68.54
CA SER A 374 19.50 -11.06 69.91
C SER A 374 20.81 -11.62 70.47
N PRO A 375 21.26 -11.19 71.63
CA PRO A 375 20.79 -10.07 72.47
C PRO A 375 21.14 -8.72 71.83
N ALA A 376 20.29 -7.71 72.05
CA ALA A 376 20.51 -6.34 71.59
C ALA A 376 20.73 -5.44 72.80
N VAL A 377 21.76 -4.56 72.74
CA VAL A 377 21.98 -3.53 73.73
C VAL A 377 21.50 -2.22 73.17
N LEU A 378 20.46 -1.64 73.77
CA LEU A 378 19.99 -0.31 73.44
C LEU A 378 20.85 0.72 74.18
N ARG A 379 21.51 1.59 73.45
CA ARG A 379 22.28 2.73 74.03
C ARG A 379 21.47 4.00 73.79
N SER A 380 21.17 4.69 74.88
CA SER A 380 20.67 6.06 74.83
C SER A 380 21.74 6.97 74.26
N THR A 381 21.49 7.74 73.25
CA THR A 381 22.35 8.85 72.80
C THR A 381 21.89 10.12 73.49
#